data_9493bc6d4387456e918c410d9a75d846
#
_entry.id   9493bc6d4387456e918c410d9a75d846
#
_cell.length_a   1.000
_cell.length_b   1.000
_cell.length_c   1.000
_cell.angle_alpha   90.00
_cell.angle_beta   90.00
_cell.angle_gamma   90.00
#
_symmetry.space_group_name_H-M   'P 1'
#
loop_
_entity.id
_entity.type
_entity.pdbx_description
1 polymer ?
#
loop_
_entity_poly.entity_id
_entity_poly.type
_entity_poly.pdbx_seq_one_letter_code
_entity_poly.pdbx_strand_id
1 'polypeptide(L)'
;MNPRIENLLQISADTSEDIRQQVPDMDAGFDDSDRTWEIIVKTAGSLDRIRSIYTNAEFTQLLCGYWIVRTTIDSIEALATEPEIIFIEKPKALYFELYAAKSEACVNVAKAEETQYGGVTGKGVLVAVIDSGIDIENGEFLDDSGKTRIKTLWDQTTDITYSDKEINSILEDYRNGAVKTLPARDVTGHGNEVAVIACGRSGVASDADIICLLYTSPSPRDGATS
;
A
#
# COMPACT_ATOMS: atom_id res chain seq x y z
N MET A 1 16.91 4.67 -28.50
CA MET A 1 15.76 4.43 -27.62
C MET A 1 14.76 3.51 -28.30
N ASN A 2 14.39 2.41 -27.69
CA ASN A 2 13.42 1.46 -28.24
C ASN A 2 11.99 1.93 -27.86
N PRO A 3 11.09 2.17 -28.80
CA PRO A 3 9.75 2.68 -28.52
C PRO A 3 8.85 1.68 -27.73
N ARG A 4 9.25 0.42 -27.65
CA ARG A 4 8.54 -0.61 -26.89
C ARG A 4 9.02 -0.72 -25.45
N ILE A 5 10.06 0.03 -25.05
CA ILE A 5 10.57 0.07 -23.68
C ILE A 5 10.26 1.43 -23.08
N GLU A 6 9.70 1.44 -21.87
CA GLU A 6 9.43 2.66 -21.12
C GLU A 6 10.70 3.54 -20.99
N ASN A 7 10.54 4.84 -21.17
CA ASN A 7 11.68 5.78 -21.11
C ASN A 7 12.39 5.75 -19.74
N LEU A 8 11.61 5.63 -18.64
CA LEU A 8 12.19 5.59 -17.30
C LEU A 8 13.05 4.33 -17.10
N LEU A 9 12.64 3.18 -17.63
CA LEU A 9 13.43 1.94 -17.59
C LEU A 9 14.76 2.13 -18.35
N GLN A 10 14.72 2.72 -19.56
CA GLN A 10 15.92 2.98 -20.35
C GLN A 10 16.88 3.92 -19.62
N ILE A 11 16.36 5.03 -19.06
CA ILE A 11 17.16 5.97 -18.28
C ILE A 11 17.74 5.30 -17.03
N SER A 12 16.94 4.51 -16.32
CA SER A 12 17.40 3.80 -15.12
C SER A 12 18.51 2.80 -15.42
N ALA A 13 18.43 2.10 -16.56
CA ALA A 13 19.45 1.15 -17.00
C ALA A 13 20.78 1.82 -17.39
N ASP A 14 20.70 3.02 -18.01
CA ASP A 14 21.86 3.81 -18.41
C ASP A 14 22.47 4.62 -17.26
N THR A 15 21.78 4.71 -16.12
CA THR A 15 22.22 5.50 -14.96
C THR A 15 23.12 4.66 -14.05
N SER A 16 24.22 5.28 -13.55
CA SER A 16 25.10 4.61 -12.60
C SER A 16 24.36 4.26 -11.30
N GLU A 17 24.79 3.17 -10.67
CA GLU A 17 24.20 2.63 -9.44
C GLU A 17 24.09 3.68 -8.33
N ASP A 18 25.18 4.44 -8.10
CA ASP A 18 25.23 5.48 -7.08
C ASP A 18 24.14 6.56 -7.25
N ILE A 19 23.80 6.90 -8.50
CA ILE A 19 22.75 7.89 -8.78
C ILE A 19 21.38 7.22 -8.73
N ARG A 20 21.25 6.01 -9.25
CA ARG A 20 20.00 5.27 -9.29
C ARG A 20 19.46 5.03 -7.89
N GLN A 21 20.30 4.60 -6.94
CA GLN A 21 19.91 4.36 -5.53
C GLN A 21 19.45 5.62 -4.79
N GLN A 22 19.80 6.81 -5.28
CA GLN A 22 19.32 8.08 -4.69
C GLN A 22 17.91 8.45 -5.16
N VAL A 23 17.40 7.79 -6.22
CA VAL A 23 16.09 8.07 -6.81
C VAL A 23 15.27 6.78 -6.77
N PRO A 24 14.41 6.59 -5.75
CA PRO A 24 13.67 5.35 -5.57
C PRO A 24 12.90 4.86 -6.80
N ASP A 25 12.33 5.80 -7.59
CA ASP A 25 11.65 5.45 -8.84
C ASP A 25 12.61 4.89 -9.90
N MET A 26 13.87 5.27 -9.91
CA MET A 26 14.87 4.71 -10.82
C MET A 26 15.34 3.32 -10.37
N ASP A 27 15.39 3.07 -9.07
CA ASP A 27 15.89 1.82 -8.50
C ASP A 27 14.82 0.73 -8.41
N ALA A 28 13.53 1.11 -8.42
CA ALA A 28 12.43 0.16 -8.35
C ALA A 28 12.53 -0.93 -9.42
N GLY A 29 12.47 -2.20 -8.99
CA GLY A 29 12.55 -3.38 -9.83
C GLY A 29 13.98 -3.86 -10.14
N PHE A 30 15.02 -3.19 -9.67
CA PHE A 30 16.39 -3.68 -9.80
C PHE A 30 16.80 -4.51 -8.57
N ASP A 31 17.46 -5.63 -8.81
CA ASP A 31 18.06 -6.47 -7.79
C ASP A 31 19.59 -6.43 -7.94
N ASP A 32 20.26 -5.84 -6.93
CA ASP A 32 21.70 -5.67 -6.93
C ASP A 32 22.45 -7.01 -6.78
N SER A 33 21.81 -8.02 -6.18
CA SER A 33 22.47 -9.29 -5.87
C SER A 33 22.80 -10.13 -7.11
N ASP A 34 21.90 -10.12 -8.09
CA ASP A 34 22.05 -10.87 -9.34
C ASP A 34 22.04 -9.97 -10.59
N ARG A 35 21.96 -8.65 -10.39
CA ARG A 35 21.95 -7.60 -11.42
C ARG A 35 20.83 -7.79 -12.44
N THR A 36 19.68 -8.21 -11.96
CA THR A 36 18.47 -8.39 -12.76
C THR A 36 17.46 -7.26 -12.54
N TRP A 37 16.63 -7.06 -13.55
CA TRP A 37 15.45 -6.19 -13.51
C TRP A 37 14.20 -7.04 -13.43
N GLU A 38 13.32 -6.70 -12.54
CA GLU A 38 11.91 -7.09 -12.59
C GLU A 38 11.17 -6.09 -13.46
N ILE A 39 10.55 -6.57 -14.54
CA ILE A 39 9.83 -5.75 -15.51
C ILE A 39 8.41 -6.25 -15.70
N ILE A 40 7.53 -5.36 -16.09
CA ILE A 40 6.16 -5.67 -16.49
C ILE A 40 6.09 -5.68 -18.00
N VAL A 41 5.66 -6.80 -18.57
CA VAL A 41 5.62 -7.01 -20.02
C VAL A 41 4.18 -7.18 -20.47
N LYS A 42 3.73 -6.34 -21.42
CA LYS A 42 2.47 -6.50 -22.12
C LYS A 42 2.67 -7.28 -23.40
N THR A 43 1.82 -8.29 -23.65
CA THR A 43 1.96 -9.20 -24.78
C THR A 43 0.69 -9.25 -25.65
N ALA A 44 0.87 -9.56 -26.95
CA ALA A 44 -0.22 -9.78 -27.89
C ALA A 44 -0.69 -11.25 -27.94
N GLY A 45 -0.05 -12.16 -27.19
CA GLY A 45 -0.37 -13.60 -27.24
C GLY A 45 0.41 -14.39 -26.19
N SER A 46 0.55 -15.71 -26.40
CA SER A 46 1.32 -16.58 -25.51
C SER A 46 2.83 -16.30 -25.58
N LEU A 47 3.50 -16.41 -24.44
CA LEU A 47 4.96 -16.31 -24.34
C LEU A 47 5.67 -17.69 -24.37
N ASP A 48 5.00 -18.77 -24.73
CA ASP A 48 5.60 -20.12 -24.68
C ASP A 48 6.87 -20.20 -25.52
N ARG A 49 6.88 -19.59 -26.73
CA ARG A 49 8.07 -19.54 -27.58
C ARG A 49 9.19 -18.73 -26.93
N ILE A 50 8.87 -17.56 -26.38
CA ILE A 50 9.82 -16.65 -25.74
C ILE A 50 10.44 -17.33 -24.52
N ARG A 51 9.64 -17.97 -23.67
CA ARG A 51 10.12 -18.71 -22.50
C ARG A 51 11.10 -19.83 -22.87
N SER A 52 10.93 -20.48 -24.04
CA SER A 52 11.85 -21.51 -24.53
C SER A 52 13.20 -20.95 -25.01
N ILE A 53 13.22 -19.68 -25.41
CA ILE A 53 14.43 -18.99 -25.90
C ILE A 53 15.20 -18.34 -24.74
N TYR A 54 14.47 -17.60 -23.86
CA TYR A 54 15.02 -16.85 -22.75
C TYR A 54 15.03 -17.67 -21.45
N THR A 55 15.78 -18.76 -21.44
CA THR A 55 15.80 -19.73 -20.32
C THR A 55 16.41 -19.19 -19.03
N ASN A 56 17.14 -18.07 -19.12
CA ASN A 56 17.74 -17.38 -17.96
C ASN A 56 16.80 -16.30 -17.36
N ALA A 57 15.59 -16.15 -17.92
CA ALA A 57 14.59 -15.23 -17.41
C ALA A 57 13.49 -15.98 -16.68
N GLU A 58 13.00 -15.39 -15.59
CA GLU A 58 11.85 -15.88 -14.85
C GLU A 58 10.59 -15.20 -15.35
N PHE A 59 9.52 -15.97 -15.58
CA PHE A 59 8.26 -15.47 -16.15
C PHE A 59 7.09 -15.83 -15.23
N THR A 60 6.40 -14.82 -14.71
CA THR A 60 5.17 -14.97 -13.93
C THR A 60 4.00 -14.36 -14.70
N GLN A 61 3.00 -15.19 -15.02
CA GLN A 61 1.82 -14.76 -15.76
C GLN A 61 0.86 -13.97 -14.88
N LEU A 62 0.41 -12.83 -15.39
CA LEU A 62 -0.67 -12.03 -14.82
C LEU A 62 -1.92 -12.08 -15.69
N LEU A 63 -2.96 -11.38 -15.29
CA LEU A 63 -4.20 -11.27 -16.07
C LEU A 63 -4.03 -10.38 -17.30
N CYS A 64 -4.95 -10.51 -18.26
CA CYS A 64 -5.08 -9.59 -19.41
C CYS A 64 -3.83 -9.46 -20.29
N GLY A 65 -3.01 -10.50 -20.40
CA GLY A 65 -1.82 -10.51 -21.27
C GLY A 65 -0.65 -9.69 -20.69
N TYR A 66 -0.61 -9.52 -19.38
CA TYR A 66 0.56 -9.00 -18.68
C TYR A 66 1.40 -10.13 -18.06
N TRP A 67 2.68 -9.87 -17.92
CA TRP A 67 3.65 -10.76 -17.32
C TRP A 67 4.64 -9.97 -16.48
N ILE A 68 5.05 -10.54 -15.35
CA ILE A 68 6.25 -10.10 -14.65
C ILE A 68 7.40 -10.94 -15.20
N VAL A 69 8.48 -10.28 -15.62
CA VAL A 69 9.67 -10.95 -16.13
C VAL A 69 10.88 -10.44 -15.36
N ARG A 70 11.68 -11.36 -14.79
CA ARG A 70 12.93 -11.04 -14.12
C ARG A 70 14.08 -11.47 -15.01
N THR A 71 14.93 -10.52 -15.42
CA THR A 71 16.01 -10.79 -16.38
C THR A 71 17.05 -9.65 -16.41
N THR A 72 18.13 -9.84 -17.16
CA THR A 72 19.18 -8.83 -17.33
C THR A 72 18.79 -7.77 -18.35
N ILE A 73 19.45 -6.61 -18.32
CA ILE A 73 19.18 -5.51 -19.27
C ILE A 73 19.36 -5.90 -20.73
N ASP A 74 20.40 -6.69 -21.05
CA ASP A 74 20.64 -7.15 -22.43
C ASP A 74 19.49 -8.02 -22.93
N SER A 75 18.90 -8.83 -22.06
CA SER A 75 17.73 -9.65 -22.36
C SER A 75 16.47 -8.81 -22.54
N ILE A 76 16.32 -7.69 -21.81
CA ILE A 76 15.19 -6.76 -21.98
C ILE A 76 15.21 -6.13 -23.37
N GLU A 77 16.37 -5.68 -23.84
CA GLU A 77 16.52 -5.11 -25.19
C GLU A 77 16.19 -6.16 -26.27
N ALA A 78 16.65 -7.38 -26.10
CA ALA A 78 16.34 -8.48 -27.01
C ALA A 78 14.84 -8.84 -26.98
N LEU A 79 14.22 -8.95 -25.80
CA LEU A 79 12.77 -9.17 -25.66
C LEU A 79 11.94 -8.11 -26.35
N ALA A 80 12.34 -6.84 -26.30
CA ALA A 80 11.62 -5.76 -26.96
C ALA A 80 11.60 -5.86 -28.50
N THR A 81 12.44 -6.71 -29.10
CA THR A 81 12.43 -6.97 -30.55
C THR A 81 11.45 -8.06 -30.93
N GLU A 82 11.02 -8.88 -30.00
CA GLU A 82 10.11 -10.00 -30.26
C GLU A 82 8.71 -9.54 -30.69
N PRO A 83 8.09 -10.20 -31.68
CA PRO A 83 6.82 -9.75 -32.24
C PRO A 83 5.65 -9.85 -31.25
N GLU A 84 5.72 -10.76 -30.29
CA GLU A 84 4.69 -10.95 -29.27
C GLU A 84 4.69 -9.86 -28.21
N ILE A 85 5.79 -9.11 -28.05
CA ILE A 85 5.93 -8.06 -27.06
C ILE A 85 5.35 -6.75 -27.58
N ILE A 86 4.39 -6.21 -26.87
CA ILE A 86 3.77 -4.91 -27.17
C ILE A 86 4.55 -3.79 -26.49
N PHE A 87 4.78 -3.94 -25.17
CA PHE A 87 5.42 -2.91 -24.34
C PHE A 87 6.08 -3.53 -23.10
N ILE A 88 7.17 -2.90 -22.67
CA ILE A 88 7.93 -3.26 -21.48
C ILE A 88 8.05 -2.02 -20.60
N GLU A 89 7.65 -2.13 -19.35
CA GLU A 89 7.80 -1.09 -18.34
C GLU A 89 8.42 -1.66 -17.07
N LYS A 90 9.01 -0.81 -16.26
CA LYS A 90 9.47 -1.18 -14.93
C LYS A 90 8.34 -1.07 -13.91
N PRO A 91 8.39 -1.80 -12.79
CA PRO A 91 7.51 -1.56 -11.66
C PRO A 91 7.72 -0.14 -11.15
N LYS A 92 6.64 0.45 -10.64
CA LYS A 92 6.69 1.77 -10.01
C LYS A 92 6.73 1.57 -8.49
N ALA A 93 7.61 2.30 -7.84
CA ALA A 93 7.60 2.35 -6.39
C ALA A 93 6.26 2.93 -5.92
N LEU A 94 5.59 2.23 -5.02
CA LEU A 94 4.38 2.72 -4.38
C LEU A 94 4.80 3.45 -3.12
N TYR A 95 4.57 4.74 -3.08
CA TYR A 95 4.79 5.57 -1.90
C TYR A 95 3.48 5.83 -1.19
N PHE A 96 3.53 5.89 0.13
CA PHE A 96 2.41 6.40 0.91
C PHE A 96 2.33 7.94 0.74
N GLU A 97 1.90 8.38 -0.42
CA GLU A 97 1.71 9.80 -0.72
C GLU A 97 0.30 10.27 -0.36
N LEU A 98 -0.13 10.01 0.88
CA LEU A 98 -1.43 10.48 1.34
C LEU A 98 -1.60 11.98 1.15
N TYR A 99 -0.51 12.77 1.33
CA TYR A 99 -0.56 14.22 1.13
C TYR A 99 -0.81 14.59 -0.33
N ALA A 100 -0.09 13.99 -1.27
CA ALA A 100 -0.29 14.21 -2.71
C ALA A 100 -1.68 13.73 -3.16
N ALA A 101 -2.10 12.54 -2.75
CA ALA A 101 -3.42 12.01 -3.04
C ALA A 101 -4.55 12.90 -2.51
N LYS A 102 -4.42 13.44 -1.30
CA LYS A 102 -5.38 14.40 -0.72
C LYS A 102 -5.43 15.72 -1.49
N SER A 103 -4.28 16.17 -2.02
CA SER A 103 -4.20 17.37 -2.85
C SER A 103 -4.90 17.16 -4.18
N GLU A 104 -4.61 16.08 -4.88
CA GLU A 104 -5.22 15.71 -6.16
C GLU A 104 -6.74 15.49 -6.05
N ALA A 105 -7.18 14.89 -4.94
CA ALA A 105 -8.61 14.70 -4.64
C ALA A 105 -9.29 15.95 -4.06
N CYS A 106 -8.63 17.10 -4.03
CA CYS A 106 -9.13 18.36 -3.44
C CYS A 106 -9.54 18.26 -1.95
N VAL A 107 -9.09 17.24 -1.22
CA VAL A 107 -9.42 17.06 0.20
C VAL A 107 -8.85 18.21 1.03
N ASN A 108 -7.64 18.66 0.73
CA ASN A 108 -7.01 19.78 1.44
C ASN A 108 -7.81 21.09 1.28
N VAL A 109 -8.42 21.29 0.11
CA VAL A 109 -9.28 22.44 -0.16
C VAL A 109 -10.58 22.36 0.66
N ALA A 110 -11.20 21.18 0.72
CA ALA A 110 -12.42 20.97 1.50
C ALA A 110 -12.19 21.14 3.01
N LYS A 111 -10.98 20.82 3.49
CA LYS A 111 -10.60 20.98 4.91
C LYS A 111 -10.19 22.39 5.30
N ALA A 112 -9.84 23.26 4.34
CA ALA A 112 -9.44 24.62 4.62
C ALA A 112 -10.64 25.46 5.10
N GLU A 113 -10.51 26.10 6.27
CA GLU A 113 -11.56 26.91 6.87
C GLU A 113 -11.96 28.14 6.03
N GLU A 114 -11.06 28.59 5.18
CA GLU A 114 -11.21 29.79 4.33
C GLU A 114 -12.07 29.58 3.08
N THR A 115 -12.48 28.34 2.80
CA THR A 115 -13.30 28.03 1.62
C THR A 115 -14.80 28.06 1.94
N GLN A 116 -15.63 28.18 0.89
CA GLN A 116 -17.11 28.10 1.07
C GLN A 116 -17.60 26.77 1.66
N TYR A 117 -16.75 25.73 1.64
CA TYR A 117 -17.01 24.42 2.24
C TYR A 117 -16.38 24.27 3.62
N GLY A 118 -15.74 25.29 4.12
CA GLY A 118 -14.89 25.50 5.26
C GLY A 118 -14.88 24.44 6.34
N GLY A 119 -13.70 23.88 6.60
CA GLY A 119 -13.47 23.04 7.76
C GLY A 119 -14.15 21.67 7.74
N VAL A 120 -14.41 21.07 6.56
CA VAL A 120 -14.99 19.72 6.47
C VAL A 120 -13.94 18.68 6.87
N THR A 121 -13.96 18.29 8.13
CA THR A 121 -12.97 17.37 8.75
C THR A 121 -13.54 16.01 9.12
N GLY A 122 -14.83 15.79 8.85
CA GLY A 122 -15.56 14.58 9.27
C GLY A 122 -16.08 14.64 10.70
N LYS A 123 -16.04 15.81 11.37
CA LYS A 123 -16.58 15.97 12.72
C LYS A 123 -18.07 15.61 12.77
N GLY A 124 -18.44 14.70 13.67
CA GLY A 124 -19.81 14.19 13.80
C GLY A 124 -20.15 13.07 12.82
N VAL A 125 -19.19 12.63 12.01
CA VAL A 125 -19.31 11.44 11.14
C VAL A 125 -18.70 10.24 11.85
N LEU A 126 -19.30 9.08 11.66
CA LEU A 126 -18.79 7.80 12.14
C LEU A 126 -18.25 6.99 10.96
N VAL A 127 -16.98 6.64 11.00
CA VAL A 127 -16.30 5.83 9.98
C VAL A 127 -16.12 4.42 10.52
N ALA A 128 -16.62 3.42 9.81
CA ALA A 128 -16.42 2.01 10.15
C ALA A 128 -15.27 1.42 9.33
N VAL A 129 -14.26 0.85 10.01
CA VAL A 129 -13.15 0.13 9.42
C VAL A 129 -13.28 -1.34 9.77
N ILE A 130 -13.42 -2.20 8.75
CA ILE A 130 -13.56 -3.65 8.88
C ILE A 130 -12.35 -4.25 8.19
N ASP A 131 -11.34 -4.63 8.97
CA ASP A 131 -10.02 -5.03 8.42
C ASP A 131 -9.26 -5.94 9.40
N SER A 132 -7.96 -6.12 9.16
CA SER A 132 -7.06 -7.01 9.91
C SER A 132 -6.76 -6.57 11.34
N GLY A 133 -7.18 -5.38 11.77
CA GLY A 133 -6.97 -4.84 13.10
C GLY A 133 -6.72 -3.34 13.12
N ILE A 134 -6.41 -2.83 14.31
CA ILE A 134 -6.06 -1.42 14.52
C ILE A 134 -5.13 -1.30 15.73
N ASP A 135 -4.07 -0.50 15.60
CA ASP A 135 -3.20 -0.17 16.73
C ASP A 135 -3.80 0.98 17.53
N ILE A 136 -4.55 0.66 18.57
CA ILE A 136 -5.29 1.64 19.39
C ILE A 136 -4.40 2.69 20.05
N GLU A 137 -3.10 2.40 20.23
CA GLU A 137 -2.09 3.32 20.78
C GLU A 137 -1.55 4.34 19.75
N ASN A 138 -1.84 4.11 18.45
CA ASN A 138 -1.37 5.00 17.40
C ASN A 138 -1.97 6.40 17.57
N GLY A 139 -1.11 7.42 17.66
CA GLY A 139 -1.48 8.83 17.82
C GLY A 139 -2.46 9.35 16.76
N GLU A 140 -2.52 8.70 15.60
CA GLU A 140 -3.46 9.01 14.53
C GLU A 140 -4.93 8.81 14.93
N PHE A 141 -5.20 7.98 15.92
CA PHE A 141 -6.56 7.67 16.42
C PHE A 141 -6.90 8.32 17.75
N LEU A 142 -6.00 9.15 18.26
CA LEU A 142 -6.19 9.89 19.51
C LEU A 142 -6.62 11.33 19.22
N ASP A 143 -7.39 11.91 20.13
CA ASP A 143 -7.71 13.33 20.15
C ASP A 143 -6.56 14.17 20.79
N ASP A 144 -6.71 15.49 20.84
CA ASP A 144 -5.71 16.39 21.40
C ASP A 144 -5.49 16.20 22.93
N SER A 145 -6.41 15.54 23.61
CA SER A 145 -6.29 15.17 25.02
C SER A 145 -5.64 13.78 25.22
N GLY A 146 -5.26 13.10 24.14
CA GLY A 146 -4.68 11.78 24.15
C GLY A 146 -5.69 10.66 24.40
N LYS A 147 -7.00 10.93 24.27
CA LYS A 147 -8.08 9.94 24.35
C LYS A 147 -8.38 9.38 22.97
N THR A 148 -8.86 8.13 22.95
CA THR A 148 -9.23 7.49 21.69
C THR A 148 -10.45 8.13 21.03
N ARG A 149 -10.40 8.23 19.69
CA ARG A 149 -11.56 8.53 18.83
C ARG A 149 -12.32 7.27 18.39
N ILE A 150 -11.81 6.08 18.77
CA ILE A 150 -12.48 4.81 18.50
C ILE A 150 -13.60 4.64 19.50
N LYS A 151 -14.86 4.69 19.04
CA LYS A 151 -16.06 4.56 19.88
C LYS A 151 -16.36 3.12 20.25
N THR A 152 -16.07 2.22 19.31
CA THR A 152 -16.28 0.79 19.52
C THR A 152 -15.23 0.01 18.74
N LEU A 153 -14.65 -0.99 19.39
CA LEU A 153 -13.73 -1.95 18.79
C LEU A 153 -14.27 -3.35 19.04
N TRP A 154 -14.61 -4.08 18.00
CA TRP A 154 -14.99 -5.49 18.10
C TRP A 154 -13.86 -6.38 17.59
N ASP A 155 -13.26 -7.12 18.50
CA ASP A 155 -12.26 -8.13 18.19
C ASP A 155 -12.96 -9.48 17.99
N GLN A 156 -13.11 -9.89 16.73
CA GLN A 156 -13.75 -11.17 16.39
C GLN A 156 -12.88 -12.38 16.72
N THR A 157 -11.58 -12.23 16.99
CA THR A 157 -10.73 -13.35 17.40
C THR A 157 -11.06 -13.83 18.80
N THR A 158 -11.41 -12.89 19.67
CA THR A 158 -11.75 -13.12 21.07
C THR A 158 -13.24 -12.97 21.34
N ASP A 159 -14.01 -12.51 20.35
CA ASP A 159 -15.43 -12.13 20.44
C ASP A 159 -15.71 -11.09 21.56
N ILE A 160 -14.74 -10.18 21.76
CA ILE A 160 -14.85 -9.11 22.75
C ILE A 160 -15.11 -7.78 22.05
N THR A 161 -16.05 -7.01 22.60
CA THR A 161 -16.32 -5.65 22.17
C THR A 161 -15.87 -4.67 23.25
N TYR A 162 -15.06 -3.69 22.87
CA TYR A 162 -14.54 -2.65 23.73
C TYR A 162 -15.22 -1.30 23.40
N SER A 163 -15.68 -0.61 24.41
CA SER A 163 -16.14 0.77 24.33
C SER A 163 -14.96 1.76 24.39
N ASP A 164 -15.20 3.01 24.02
CA ASP A 164 -14.21 4.09 24.12
C ASP A 164 -13.64 4.26 25.55
N LYS A 165 -14.46 4.03 26.57
CA LYS A 165 -14.03 4.10 27.98
C LYS A 165 -13.07 2.97 28.34
N GLU A 166 -13.39 1.77 27.89
CA GLU A 166 -12.52 0.59 28.13
C GLU A 166 -11.22 0.74 27.36
N ILE A 167 -11.25 1.21 26.11
CA ILE A 167 -10.05 1.48 25.32
C ILE A 167 -9.17 2.52 26.02
N ASN A 168 -9.73 3.62 26.51
CA ASN A 168 -8.95 4.63 27.23
C ASN A 168 -8.34 4.09 28.53
N SER A 169 -9.07 3.24 29.28
CA SER A 169 -8.52 2.58 30.47
C SER A 169 -7.35 1.65 30.12
N ILE A 170 -7.50 0.85 29.06
CA ILE A 170 -6.43 -0.05 28.56
C ILE A 170 -5.20 0.75 28.13
N LEU A 171 -5.39 1.89 27.42
CA LEU A 171 -4.29 2.75 27.02
C LEU A 171 -3.56 3.37 28.21
N GLU A 172 -4.27 3.75 29.27
CA GLU A 172 -3.67 4.26 30.50
C GLU A 172 -2.85 3.17 31.21
N ASP A 173 -3.39 1.98 31.34
CA ASP A 173 -2.72 0.81 31.93
C ASP A 173 -1.48 0.40 31.13
N TYR A 174 -1.57 0.48 29.79
CA TYR A 174 -0.43 0.20 28.90
C TYR A 174 0.69 1.23 29.07
N ARG A 175 0.35 2.53 29.09
CA ARG A 175 1.32 3.62 29.31
C ARG A 175 2.00 3.53 30.67
N ASN A 176 1.28 3.03 31.68
CA ASN A 176 1.81 2.83 33.03
C ASN A 176 2.56 1.49 33.19
N GLY A 177 2.63 0.66 32.13
CA GLY A 177 3.29 -0.64 32.15
C GLY A 177 2.54 -1.75 32.92
N ALA A 178 1.29 -1.51 33.28
CA ALA A 178 0.42 -2.49 33.95
C ALA A 178 -0.07 -3.59 32.99
N VAL A 179 -0.25 -3.24 31.71
CA VAL A 179 -0.62 -4.14 30.61
C VAL A 179 0.49 -4.16 29.57
N LYS A 180 0.86 -5.34 29.07
CA LYS A 180 1.95 -5.50 28.08
C LYS A 180 1.46 -5.68 26.64
N THR A 181 0.20 -6.04 26.46
CA THR A 181 -0.40 -6.33 25.15
C THR A 181 -1.71 -5.58 25.00
N LEU A 182 -1.92 -5.04 23.80
CA LEU A 182 -3.13 -4.32 23.43
C LEU A 182 -4.08 -5.26 22.67
N PRO A 183 -5.42 -5.09 22.79
CA PRO A 183 -6.39 -5.87 22.04
C PRO A 183 -6.38 -5.52 20.56
N ALA A 184 -6.84 -6.44 19.72
CA ALA A 184 -7.09 -6.24 18.28
C ALA A 184 -5.92 -5.68 17.48
N ARG A 185 -4.68 -5.94 17.94
CA ARG A 185 -3.47 -5.43 17.30
C ARG A 185 -3.40 -5.90 15.85
N ASP A 186 -3.15 -4.97 14.95
CA ASP A 186 -2.96 -5.27 13.54
C ASP A 186 -1.59 -5.91 13.28
N VAL A 187 -1.60 -7.22 13.09
CA VAL A 187 -0.37 -8.00 12.83
C VAL A 187 0.12 -7.80 11.40
N THR A 188 -0.78 -7.53 10.47
CA THR A 188 -0.46 -7.34 9.04
C THR A 188 -0.10 -5.90 8.70
N GLY A 189 -0.58 -4.94 9.48
CA GLY A 189 -0.45 -3.50 9.27
C GLY A 189 -1.50 -2.91 8.31
N HIS A 190 -2.21 -3.73 7.52
CA HIS A 190 -3.13 -3.25 6.49
C HIS A 190 -4.31 -2.47 7.07
N GLY A 191 -4.99 -3.01 8.08
CA GLY A 191 -6.14 -2.34 8.70
C GLY A 191 -5.77 -1.02 9.35
N ASN A 192 -4.61 -0.97 10.00
CA ASN A 192 -4.07 0.25 10.59
C ASN A 192 -3.80 1.33 9.52
N GLU A 193 -3.20 0.97 8.40
CA GLU A 193 -2.93 1.87 7.28
C GLU A 193 -4.22 2.39 6.65
N VAL A 194 -5.19 1.53 6.37
CA VAL A 194 -6.50 1.90 5.82
C VAL A 194 -7.22 2.87 6.77
N ALA A 195 -7.20 2.58 8.08
CA ALA A 195 -7.82 3.44 9.08
C ALA A 195 -7.14 4.82 9.15
N VAL A 196 -5.79 4.88 9.08
CA VAL A 196 -5.05 6.14 9.07
C VAL A 196 -5.41 6.97 7.84
N ILE A 197 -5.45 6.37 6.66
CA ILE A 197 -5.81 7.06 5.41
C ILE A 197 -7.23 7.61 5.49
N ALA A 198 -8.19 6.82 5.96
CA ALA A 198 -9.59 7.20 6.00
C ALA A 198 -9.88 8.25 7.08
N CYS A 199 -9.47 7.99 8.31
CA CYS A 199 -9.91 8.72 9.50
C CYS A 199 -8.82 8.98 10.55
N GLY A 200 -7.52 8.76 10.24
CA GLY A 200 -6.42 9.24 11.06
C GLY A 200 -6.37 10.77 11.12
N ARG A 201 -5.62 11.33 12.05
CA ARG A 201 -5.41 12.80 12.16
C ARG A 201 -4.82 13.37 10.87
N SER A 202 -3.93 12.64 10.24
CA SER A 202 -3.38 12.96 8.91
C SER A 202 -4.29 12.55 7.76
N GLY A 203 -5.34 11.76 8.01
CA GLY A 203 -6.24 11.18 7.03
C GLY A 203 -7.23 12.15 6.40
N VAL A 204 -8.18 11.60 5.65
CA VAL A 204 -9.23 12.37 4.96
C VAL A 204 -10.22 12.95 5.96
N ALA A 205 -10.81 12.11 6.83
CA ALA A 205 -11.81 12.50 7.84
C ALA A 205 -11.15 12.60 9.23
N SER A 206 -10.28 13.59 9.42
CA SER A 206 -9.38 13.71 10.59
C SER A 206 -10.08 13.87 11.93
N ASP A 207 -11.33 14.34 11.96
CA ASP A 207 -12.11 14.54 13.19
C ASP A 207 -13.31 13.58 13.29
N ALA A 208 -13.39 12.57 12.41
CA ALA A 208 -14.43 11.56 12.48
C ALA A 208 -14.24 10.65 13.70
N ASP A 209 -15.37 10.19 14.25
CA ASP A 209 -15.39 9.08 15.20
C ASP A 209 -15.18 7.75 14.45
N ILE A 210 -14.59 6.75 15.11
CA ILE A 210 -14.18 5.50 14.48
C ILE A 210 -14.90 4.32 15.12
N ILE A 211 -15.40 3.39 14.31
CA ILE A 211 -15.73 2.02 14.73
C ILE A 211 -14.76 1.09 14.01
N CYS A 212 -14.12 0.20 14.74
CA CYS A 212 -13.24 -0.81 14.18
C CYS A 212 -13.76 -2.22 14.43
N LEU A 213 -13.71 -3.05 13.39
CA LEU A 213 -13.96 -4.48 13.48
C LEU A 213 -12.71 -5.20 13.00
N LEU A 214 -12.07 -5.95 13.91
CA LEU A 214 -11.03 -6.90 13.54
C LEU A 214 -11.70 -8.14 12.94
N TYR A 215 -11.45 -8.39 11.67
CA TYR A 215 -12.02 -9.50 10.91
C TYR A 215 -10.95 -10.58 10.70
N THR A 216 -11.28 -11.84 11.05
CA THR A 216 -10.34 -12.97 11.00
C THR A 216 -10.73 -14.08 10.04
N SER A 217 -11.83 -13.93 9.30
CA SER A 217 -12.13 -14.90 8.25
C SER A 217 -11.15 -14.77 7.10
N PRO A 218 -10.62 -15.88 6.60
CA PRO A 218 -9.83 -15.83 5.37
C PRO A 218 -10.70 -15.21 4.27
N SER A 219 -10.14 -14.21 3.59
CA SER A 219 -10.77 -13.65 2.40
C SER A 219 -11.10 -14.79 1.43
N PRO A 220 -12.20 -14.74 0.68
CA PRO A 220 -12.44 -15.72 -0.40
C PRO A 220 -11.29 -15.82 -1.41
N ARG A 221 -10.34 -14.87 -1.39
CA ARG A 221 -9.10 -14.91 -2.17
C ARG A 221 -8.01 -15.76 -1.53
N ASP A 222 -8.02 -15.94 -0.21
CA ASP A 222 -6.99 -16.72 0.51
C ASP A 222 -7.22 -18.24 0.38
N GLY A 223 -8.41 -18.66 -0.06
CA GLY A 223 -8.76 -20.05 -0.37
C GLY A 223 -8.48 -20.51 -1.80
N ALA A 224 -7.89 -19.67 -2.65
CA ALA A 224 -7.65 -19.98 -4.07
C ALA A 224 -6.23 -20.49 -4.35
N THR A 225 -5.44 -20.84 -3.32
CA THR A 225 -4.14 -21.49 -3.48
C THR A 225 -4.17 -22.88 -2.85
N SER A 226 -4.77 -23.82 -3.56
CA SER A 226 -4.53 -25.27 -3.40
C SER A 226 -4.67 -25.97 -4.75
#